data_97291e2c184f9a99522ca28d87cbb59a
#
_entry.id   97291e2c184f9a99522ca28d87cbb59a
#
_cell.length_a   1.000
_cell.length_b   1.000
_cell.length_c   1.000
_cell.angle_alpha   90.00
_cell.angle_beta   90.00
_cell.angle_gamma   90.00
#
_symmetry.space_group_name_H-M   'P 1'
#
loop_
_entity.id
_entity.type
_entity.pdbx_description
1 polymer ?
#
loop_
_entity_poly.entity_id
_entity_poly.type
_entity_poly.pdbx_seq_one_letter_code
_entity_poly.pdbx_strand_id
1 'polypeptide(L)'
;MKCKITTLVENCVYGRKLQAEHGLSLYVEVGNHAVLFDTGASDLFVRNARLLHCDLQQVDYLILSHGHSDHAGGLGAFLEINRKAKVICKREALDPKFKGNRENGIRHAAQLDMSRFVFVDKTVEILPGIWVFPDLPVINENDTHFEHFLVRRNGELVPDRFEDELALILKGEEGMTVLSACSHRGITNILRSVSSFFYNCRLKMIIGGFHIHNASPDKDNAIVVGLKDSMPDELGVCHCSGVDKYAFFYSLWGDMVFYNHTGCVKEIEL
;
A
#
# COMPACT_ATOMS: atom_id res chain seq x y z
N MET A 1 -1.81 17.05 -14.57
CA MET A 1 -0.54 16.39 -14.99
C MET A 1 -0.78 14.88 -15.03
N LYS A 2 -0.39 14.18 -16.12
CA LYS A 2 -0.62 12.72 -16.21
C LYS A 2 0.21 11.96 -15.18
N CYS A 3 -0.46 11.03 -14.52
CA CYS A 3 0.16 10.09 -13.59
C CYS A 3 -0.27 8.67 -13.98
N LYS A 4 0.70 7.74 -14.01
CA LYS A 4 0.46 6.34 -14.37
C LYS A 4 0.85 5.44 -13.21
N ILE A 5 -0.07 4.58 -12.78
CA ILE A 5 0.12 3.58 -11.73
C ILE A 5 0.22 2.21 -12.41
N THR A 6 1.34 1.52 -12.23
CA THR A 6 1.57 0.17 -12.76
C THR A 6 1.77 -0.81 -11.61
N THR A 7 0.97 -1.85 -11.53
CA THR A 7 1.10 -2.89 -10.51
C THR A 7 2.20 -3.86 -10.92
N LEU A 8 3.34 -3.80 -10.24
CA LEU A 8 4.49 -4.67 -10.50
C LEU A 8 4.32 -6.05 -9.89
N VAL A 9 3.76 -6.13 -8.68
CA VAL A 9 3.50 -7.38 -7.95
C VAL A 9 2.15 -7.29 -7.25
N GLU A 10 1.42 -8.37 -7.35
CA GLU A 10 0.17 -8.67 -6.65
C GLU A 10 -0.02 -10.20 -6.61
N ASN A 11 -0.97 -10.70 -5.82
CA ASN A 11 -1.22 -12.12 -5.62
C ASN A 11 -1.70 -12.86 -6.88
N CYS A 12 -2.26 -12.13 -7.86
CA CYS A 12 -2.80 -12.68 -9.11
C CYS A 12 -2.15 -12.07 -10.35
N VAL A 13 -2.08 -12.86 -11.44
CA VAL A 13 -1.57 -12.42 -12.73
C VAL A 13 -2.38 -13.05 -13.87
N TYR A 14 -2.67 -12.26 -14.90
CA TYR A 14 -3.32 -12.73 -16.12
C TYR A 14 -2.39 -12.73 -17.34
N GLY A 15 -1.26 -12.04 -17.26
CA GLY A 15 -0.27 -11.95 -18.34
C GLY A 15 0.66 -13.16 -18.39
N ARG A 16 0.90 -13.74 -19.60
CA ARG A 16 1.68 -14.98 -19.77
C ARG A 16 3.15 -14.89 -19.34
N LYS A 17 3.75 -13.70 -19.29
CA LYS A 17 5.17 -13.49 -18.98
C LYS A 17 5.40 -12.95 -17.58
N LEU A 18 4.41 -12.30 -17.00
CA LEU A 18 4.47 -11.77 -15.66
C LEU A 18 4.30 -12.89 -14.63
N GLN A 19 4.74 -12.64 -13.43
CA GLN A 19 4.58 -13.56 -12.29
C GLN A 19 3.92 -12.84 -11.13
N ALA A 20 3.22 -13.58 -10.31
CA ALA A 20 2.58 -13.14 -9.08
C ALA A 20 3.26 -13.79 -7.87
N GLU A 21 3.20 -13.10 -6.75
CA GLU A 21 3.53 -13.64 -5.42
C GLU A 21 2.61 -13.01 -4.38
N HIS A 22 2.55 -13.57 -3.18
CA HIS A 22 1.87 -12.92 -2.08
C HIS A 22 2.64 -11.67 -1.67
N GLY A 23 2.17 -10.51 -2.10
CA GLY A 23 2.81 -9.22 -1.87
C GLY A 23 2.24 -8.12 -2.74
N LEU A 24 2.65 -6.89 -2.49
CA LEU A 24 2.23 -5.72 -3.27
C LEU A 24 3.42 -4.84 -3.64
N SER A 25 3.45 -4.37 -4.89
CA SER A 25 4.37 -3.33 -5.34
C SER A 25 3.72 -2.53 -6.46
N LEU A 26 3.62 -1.21 -6.29
CA LEU A 26 3.04 -0.28 -7.25
C LEU A 26 4.10 0.72 -7.71
N TYR A 27 4.26 0.85 -9.02
CA TYR A 27 5.14 1.84 -9.64
C TYR A 27 4.31 3.02 -10.15
N VAL A 28 4.62 4.22 -9.68
CA VAL A 28 3.87 5.45 -9.96
C VAL A 28 4.77 6.40 -10.74
N GLU A 29 4.40 6.70 -11.98
CA GLU A 29 5.06 7.68 -12.85
C GLU A 29 4.27 8.99 -12.83
N VAL A 30 4.96 10.12 -12.59
CA VAL A 30 4.36 11.45 -12.60
C VAL A 30 5.32 12.46 -13.19
N GLY A 31 5.01 12.98 -14.38
CA GLY A 31 5.93 13.83 -15.13
C GLY A 31 7.26 13.12 -15.39
N ASN A 32 8.36 13.69 -14.90
CA ASN A 32 9.71 13.12 -14.99
C ASN A 32 10.16 12.38 -13.72
N HIS A 33 9.24 12.13 -12.80
CA HIS A 33 9.51 11.49 -11.52
C HIS A 33 8.88 10.11 -11.44
N ALA A 34 9.46 9.25 -10.62
CA ALA A 34 8.90 7.95 -10.29
C ALA A 34 8.95 7.67 -8.79
N VAL A 35 7.87 7.07 -8.30
CA VAL A 35 7.73 6.60 -6.91
C VAL A 35 7.43 5.11 -6.94
N LEU A 36 8.08 4.34 -6.09
CA LEU A 36 7.75 2.95 -5.84
C LEU A 36 7.01 2.86 -4.49
N PHE A 37 5.82 2.29 -4.48
CA PHE A 37 5.05 2.02 -3.27
C PHE A 37 5.11 0.52 -2.99
N ASP A 38 5.84 0.13 -1.96
CA ASP A 38 6.21 -1.22 -1.58
C ASP A 38 7.04 -2.00 -2.63
N THR A 39 7.61 -3.15 -2.23
CA THR A 39 8.56 -3.92 -3.05
C THR A 39 8.15 -5.39 -3.23
N GLY A 40 6.98 -5.80 -2.72
CA GLY A 40 6.60 -7.21 -2.71
C GLY A 40 7.38 -8.05 -1.69
N ALA A 41 7.26 -9.37 -1.78
CA ALA A 41 7.88 -10.33 -0.87
C ALA A 41 9.31 -10.73 -1.27
N SER A 42 9.68 -10.51 -2.53
CA SER A 42 10.97 -10.91 -3.09
C SER A 42 11.50 -9.89 -4.10
N ASP A 43 12.46 -10.29 -4.92
CA ASP A 43 12.96 -9.51 -6.07
C ASP A 43 12.08 -9.65 -7.33
N LEU A 44 10.93 -10.29 -7.24
CA LEU A 44 10.02 -10.52 -8.36
C LEU A 44 9.59 -9.22 -9.05
N PHE A 45 9.36 -8.16 -8.28
CA PHE A 45 9.01 -6.83 -8.83
C PHE A 45 10.06 -6.32 -9.83
N VAL A 46 11.35 -6.65 -9.67
CA VAL A 46 12.42 -6.25 -10.59
C VAL A 46 12.24 -6.89 -11.96
N ARG A 47 11.91 -8.19 -11.97
CA ARG A 47 11.64 -8.93 -13.20
C ARG A 47 10.41 -8.37 -13.91
N ASN A 48 9.31 -8.17 -13.17
CA ASN A 48 8.06 -7.65 -13.72
C ASN A 48 8.23 -6.21 -14.22
N ALA A 49 8.97 -5.36 -13.49
CA ALA A 49 9.26 -3.99 -13.90
C ALA A 49 9.95 -3.95 -15.28
N ARG A 50 10.95 -4.81 -15.53
CA ARG A 50 11.62 -4.91 -16.86
C ARG A 50 10.64 -5.28 -17.97
N LEU A 51 9.72 -6.22 -17.72
CA LEU A 51 8.72 -6.65 -18.69
C LEU A 51 7.63 -5.60 -18.95
N LEU A 52 7.36 -4.75 -17.95
CA LEU A 52 6.38 -3.66 -17.99
C LEU A 52 7.01 -2.31 -18.39
N HIS A 53 8.31 -2.31 -18.71
CA HIS A 53 9.08 -1.12 -19.09
C HIS A 53 9.07 -0.03 -18.00
N CYS A 54 9.04 -0.42 -16.73
CA CYS A 54 9.18 0.46 -15.57
C CYS A 54 10.66 0.51 -15.16
N ASP A 55 11.27 1.70 -15.21
CA ASP A 55 12.70 1.85 -14.88
C ASP A 55 12.90 2.12 -13.39
N LEU A 56 13.25 1.07 -12.65
CA LEU A 56 13.51 1.15 -11.20
C LEU A 56 14.71 2.03 -10.85
N GLN A 57 15.65 2.30 -11.79
CA GLN A 57 16.78 3.19 -11.55
C GLN A 57 16.34 4.66 -11.52
N GLN A 58 15.21 4.99 -12.16
CA GLN A 58 14.65 6.34 -12.18
C GLN A 58 13.79 6.66 -10.96
N VAL A 59 13.45 5.69 -10.13
CA VAL A 59 12.69 5.93 -8.89
C VAL A 59 13.41 6.95 -8.00
N ASP A 60 12.70 8.01 -7.61
CA ASP A 60 13.19 9.07 -6.72
C ASP A 60 12.89 8.75 -5.25
N TYR A 61 11.75 8.11 -5.00
CA TYR A 61 11.30 7.71 -3.66
C TYR A 61 10.75 6.29 -3.65
N LEU A 62 11.25 5.47 -2.72
CA LEU A 62 10.58 4.24 -2.30
C LEU A 62 9.77 4.55 -1.04
N ILE A 63 8.48 4.28 -1.06
CA ILE A 63 7.60 4.41 0.09
C ILE A 63 7.29 3.01 0.62
N LEU A 64 7.61 2.72 1.88
CA LEU A 64 7.18 1.49 2.53
C LEU A 64 5.93 1.78 3.35
N SER A 65 4.84 1.13 2.98
CA SER A 65 3.53 1.29 3.63
C SER A 65 3.56 0.85 5.09
N HIS A 66 4.24 -0.26 5.36
CA HIS A 66 4.48 -0.85 6.67
C HIS A 66 5.58 -1.92 6.58
N GLY A 67 6.01 -2.47 7.72
CA GLY A 67 7.19 -3.32 7.80
C GLY A 67 6.98 -4.81 7.54
N HIS A 68 5.85 -5.27 7.01
CA HIS A 68 5.66 -6.68 6.68
C HIS A 68 6.50 -7.12 5.47
N SER A 69 6.94 -8.38 5.51
CA SER A 69 7.86 -8.95 4.52
C SER A 69 7.27 -9.07 3.11
N ASP A 70 5.96 -9.15 2.97
CA ASP A 70 5.24 -9.17 1.69
C ASP A 70 5.08 -7.77 1.05
N HIS A 71 5.54 -6.72 1.74
CA HIS A 71 5.62 -5.34 1.26
C HIS A 71 7.06 -4.83 1.16
N ALA A 72 7.93 -5.27 2.07
CA ALA A 72 9.30 -4.79 2.16
C ALA A 72 10.36 -5.88 1.87
N GLY A 73 9.95 -7.07 1.45
CA GLY A 73 10.87 -8.19 1.20
C GLY A 73 11.84 -7.96 0.06
N GLY A 74 11.44 -7.18 -0.95
CA GLY A 74 12.29 -6.78 -2.07
C GLY A 74 13.19 -5.58 -1.80
N LEU A 75 13.16 -4.98 -0.60
CA LEU A 75 13.91 -3.76 -0.26
C LEU A 75 15.41 -3.88 -0.57
N GLY A 76 16.04 -5.00 -0.20
CA GLY A 76 17.46 -5.24 -0.50
C GLY A 76 17.76 -5.20 -1.99
N ALA A 77 16.97 -5.90 -2.81
CA ALA A 77 17.11 -5.91 -4.26
C ALA A 77 16.90 -4.51 -4.87
N PHE A 78 15.94 -3.73 -4.34
CA PHE A 78 15.75 -2.35 -4.77
C PHE A 78 16.96 -1.47 -4.46
N LEU A 79 17.50 -1.55 -3.25
CA LEU A 79 18.67 -0.77 -2.83
C LEU A 79 19.94 -1.09 -3.63
N GLU A 80 20.06 -2.31 -4.16
CA GLU A 80 21.14 -2.72 -5.05
C GLU A 80 21.02 -2.10 -6.45
N ILE A 81 19.82 -2.02 -6.98
CA ILE A 81 19.53 -1.52 -8.34
C ILE A 81 19.50 0.00 -8.38
N ASN A 82 18.79 0.60 -7.43
CA ASN A 82 18.66 2.06 -7.33
C ASN A 82 19.61 2.62 -6.28
N ARG A 83 20.46 3.56 -6.67
CA ARG A 83 21.47 4.18 -5.79
C ARG A 83 21.10 5.58 -5.32
N LYS A 84 19.99 6.16 -5.82
CA LYS A 84 19.62 7.57 -5.55
C LYS A 84 18.37 7.73 -4.67
N ALA A 85 17.40 6.84 -4.79
CA ALA A 85 16.09 6.98 -4.14
C ALA A 85 16.22 7.10 -2.62
N LYS A 86 15.41 7.96 -2.04
CA LYS A 86 15.17 7.95 -0.59
C LYS A 86 14.09 6.93 -0.25
N VAL A 87 14.27 6.24 0.86
CA VAL A 87 13.28 5.29 1.41
C VAL A 87 12.48 6.03 2.48
N ILE A 88 11.19 6.22 2.25
CA ILE A 88 10.30 6.91 3.18
C ILE A 88 9.43 5.88 3.87
N CYS A 89 9.43 5.87 5.18
CA CYS A 89 8.59 5.00 6.02
C CYS A 89 8.43 5.62 7.42
N LYS A 90 7.60 5.02 8.24
CA LYS A 90 7.64 5.29 9.68
C LYS A 90 8.75 4.45 10.32
N ARG A 91 9.31 4.93 11.43
CA ARG A 91 10.44 4.25 12.09
C ARG A 91 10.07 2.84 12.56
N GLU A 92 8.85 2.65 13.00
CA GLU A 92 8.27 1.41 13.50
C GLU A 92 8.17 0.31 12.41
N ALA A 93 8.29 0.66 11.13
CA ALA A 93 8.38 -0.32 10.03
C ALA A 93 9.63 -1.20 10.13
N LEU A 94 10.68 -0.73 10.81
CA LEU A 94 11.92 -1.48 11.03
C LEU A 94 11.88 -2.39 12.26
N ASP A 95 10.84 -2.31 13.09
CA ASP A 95 10.69 -3.17 14.26
C ASP A 95 10.50 -4.63 13.81
N PRO A 96 11.08 -5.61 14.54
CA PRO A 96 10.86 -7.02 14.23
C PRO A 96 9.39 -7.41 14.42
N LYS A 97 8.74 -7.84 13.34
CA LYS A 97 7.32 -8.19 13.29
C LYS A 97 7.12 -9.69 13.18
N PHE A 98 6.00 -10.17 13.73
CA PHE A 98 5.68 -11.61 13.79
C PHE A 98 4.18 -11.84 13.52
N LYS A 99 3.89 -13.00 12.94
CA LYS A 99 2.54 -13.57 12.87
C LYS A 99 2.56 -14.89 13.65
N GLY A 100 2.01 -14.90 14.85
CA GLY A 100 2.25 -15.98 15.80
C GLY A 100 3.76 -16.11 16.11
N ASN A 101 4.33 -17.29 15.86
CA ASN A 101 5.75 -17.57 16.08
C ASN A 101 6.63 -17.32 14.84
N ARG A 102 6.04 -16.95 13.71
CA ARG A 102 6.77 -16.73 12.45
C ARG A 102 7.16 -15.28 12.33
N GLU A 103 8.44 -15.02 12.09
CA GLU A 103 8.93 -13.69 11.74
C GLU A 103 8.33 -13.24 10.39
N ASN A 104 7.79 -12.02 10.35
CA ASN A 104 7.08 -11.45 9.22
C ASN A 104 7.53 -10.00 8.92
N GLY A 105 8.65 -9.57 9.48
CA GLY A 105 9.20 -8.24 9.32
C GLY A 105 10.26 -8.13 8.23
N ILE A 106 10.88 -6.96 8.14
CA ILE A 106 12.01 -6.67 7.26
C ILE A 106 13.22 -7.49 7.71
N ARG A 107 13.69 -8.38 6.84
CA ARG A 107 14.88 -9.17 7.13
C ARG A 107 16.11 -8.29 7.17
N HIS A 108 16.98 -8.54 8.16
CA HIS A 108 18.25 -7.80 8.30
C HIS A 108 18.12 -6.28 8.40
N ALA A 109 17.01 -5.77 8.95
CA ALA A 109 16.78 -4.33 9.10
C ALA A 109 17.96 -3.58 9.75
N ALA A 110 18.65 -4.21 10.71
CA ALA A 110 19.82 -3.64 11.37
C ALA A 110 21.06 -3.47 10.46
N GLN A 111 21.08 -4.10 9.27
CA GLN A 111 22.20 -4.03 8.32
C GLN A 111 21.94 -3.03 7.18
N LEU A 112 20.77 -2.39 7.15
CA LEU A 112 20.40 -1.42 6.12
C LEU A 112 21.22 -0.14 6.26
N ASP A 113 21.61 0.43 5.13
CA ASP A 113 22.21 1.78 5.08
C ASP A 113 21.13 2.83 5.38
N MET A 114 21.12 3.28 6.63
CA MET A 114 20.14 4.24 7.12
C MET A 114 20.28 5.64 6.54
N SER A 115 21.38 5.95 5.83
CA SER A 115 21.61 7.28 5.21
C SER A 115 20.58 7.61 4.13
N ARG A 116 19.91 6.60 3.58
CA ARG A 116 18.87 6.73 2.56
C ARG A 116 17.46 6.81 3.14
N PHE A 117 17.29 6.54 4.44
CA PHE A 117 15.97 6.52 5.07
C PHE A 117 15.55 7.91 5.53
N VAL A 118 14.30 8.22 5.27
CA VAL A 118 13.59 9.41 5.76
C VAL A 118 12.36 8.94 6.54
N PHE A 119 12.39 9.15 7.84
CA PHE A 119 11.28 8.79 8.71
C PHE A 119 10.26 9.92 8.75
N VAL A 120 8.97 9.54 8.63
CA VAL A 120 7.86 10.49 8.61
C VAL A 120 6.85 10.16 9.69
N ASP A 121 6.45 11.19 10.45
CA ASP A 121 5.40 11.11 11.47
C ASP A 121 4.23 12.04 11.14
N LYS A 122 4.38 12.89 10.12
CA LYS A 122 3.37 13.84 9.67
C LYS A 122 3.18 13.76 8.17
N THR A 123 1.96 14.08 7.74
CA THR A 123 1.62 14.18 6.31
C THR A 123 2.53 15.17 5.61
N VAL A 124 3.14 14.74 4.52
CA VAL A 124 4.11 15.51 3.74
C VAL A 124 3.93 15.32 2.24
N GLU A 125 3.99 16.42 1.50
CA GLU A 125 4.07 16.40 0.04
C GLU A 125 5.53 16.17 -0.37
N ILE A 126 5.80 15.08 -1.08
CA ILE A 126 7.16 14.70 -1.52
C ILE A 126 7.46 15.10 -2.96
N LEU A 127 6.43 15.23 -3.78
CA LEU A 127 6.43 15.76 -5.14
C LEU A 127 5.08 16.46 -5.35
N PRO A 128 4.96 17.40 -6.30
CA PRO A 128 3.69 18.07 -6.57
C PRO A 128 2.54 17.06 -6.77
N GLY A 129 1.56 17.10 -5.89
CA GLY A 129 0.41 16.21 -5.88
C GLY A 129 0.66 14.82 -5.27
N ILE A 130 1.86 14.48 -4.83
CA ILE A 130 2.19 13.17 -4.22
C ILE A 130 2.46 13.34 -2.74
N TRP A 131 1.60 12.73 -1.91
CA TRP A 131 1.63 12.90 -0.45
C TRP A 131 1.82 11.58 0.26
N VAL A 132 2.75 11.54 1.20
CA VAL A 132 2.86 10.45 2.19
C VAL A 132 2.00 10.78 3.39
N PHE A 133 1.10 9.87 3.75
CA PHE A 133 0.08 10.09 4.78
C PHE A 133 0.21 9.08 5.92
N PRO A 134 1.00 9.37 6.97
CA PRO A 134 1.26 8.48 8.10
C PRO A 134 0.27 8.64 9.26
N ASP A 135 -0.56 9.70 9.27
CA ASP A 135 -1.49 9.99 10.36
C ASP A 135 -2.81 9.26 10.16
N LEU A 136 -2.85 8.01 10.62
CA LEU A 136 -3.97 7.08 10.46
C LEU A 136 -4.56 6.67 11.81
N PRO A 137 -5.27 7.56 12.54
CA PRO A 137 -5.89 7.20 13.81
C PRO A 137 -6.97 6.12 13.61
N VAL A 138 -7.05 5.20 14.57
CA VAL A 138 -8.14 4.22 14.64
C VAL A 138 -9.34 4.87 15.32
N ILE A 139 -10.42 5.06 14.57
CA ILE A 139 -11.69 5.62 15.03
C ILE A 139 -12.74 4.52 15.09
N ASN A 140 -12.73 3.62 14.09
CA ASN A 140 -13.57 2.44 14.01
C ASN A 140 -12.73 1.19 14.28
N GLU A 141 -12.79 0.65 15.50
CA GLU A 141 -12.07 -0.56 15.88
C GLU A 141 -12.59 -1.81 15.13
N ASN A 142 -13.84 -1.80 14.66
CA ASN A 142 -14.43 -2.94 13.94
C ASN A 142 -13.80 -3.16 12.54
N ASP A 143 -13.13 -2.15 11.99
CA ASP A 143 -12.41 -2.24 10.71
C ASP A 143 -10.90 -2.46 10.90
N THR A 144 -10.42 -2.76 12.08
CA THR A 144 -9.00 -3.06 12.30
C THR A 144 -8.66 -4.53 12.07
N HIS A 145 -7.39 -4.81 11.73
CA HIS A 145 -6.88 -6.15 11.41
C HIS A 145 -5.58 -6.43 12.17
N PHE A 146 -5.65 -6.40 13.50
CA PHE A 146 -4.50 -6.56 14.40
C PHE A 146 -4.34 -7.99 14.93
N GLU A 147 -5.32 -8.86 14.69
CA GLU A 147 -5.38 -10.19 15.26
C GLU A 147 -4.19 -11.05 14.81
N HIS A 148 -3.53 -11.68 15.78
CA HIS A 148 -2.39 -12.58 15.61
C HIS A 148 -1.07 -11.92 15.16
N PHE A 149 -1.03 -10.60 15.02
CA PHE A 149 0.20 -9.87 14.72
C PHE A 149 0.86 -9.35 15.99
N LEU A 150 2.18 -9.54 16.06
CA LEU A 150 3.00 -9.13 17.19
C LEU A 150 4.20 -8.33 16.68
N VAL A 151 4.67 -7.41 17.50
CA VAL A 151 5.90 -6.65 17.28
C VAL A 151 6.81 -6.80 18.47
N ARG A 152 8.13 -6.86 18.26
CA ARG A 152 9.10 -6.91 19.35
C ARG A 152 9.53 -5.51 19.75
N ARG A 153 9.21 -5.11 20.97
CA ARG A 153 9.62 -3.84 21.57
C ARG A 153 10.27 -4.08 22.93
N ASN A 154 11.42 -3.47 23.14
CA ASN A 154 12.20 -3.63 24.40
C ASN A 154 12.47 -5.10 24.78
N GLY A 155 12.62 -5.97 23.76
CA GLY A 155 12.88 -7.40 23.97
C GLY A 155 11.62 -8.27 24.13
N GLU A 156 10.44 -7.69 24.32
CA GLU A 156 9.18 -8.40 24.51
C GLU A 156 8.33 -8.41 23.24
N LEU A 157 7.53 -9.47 23.05
CA LEU A 157 6.51 -9.54 22.01
C LEU A 157 5.21 -8.95 22.55
N VAL A 158 4.74 -7.88 21.90
CA VAL A 158 3.48 -7.20 22.23
C VAL A 158 2.56 -7.20 20.98
N PRO A 159 1.24 -7.04 21.14
CA PRO A 159 0.33 -6.91 20.01
C PRO A 159 0.77 -5.77 19.08
N ASP A 160 0.84 -6.05 17.78
CA ASP A 160 1.11 -5.02 16.76
C ASP A 160 -0.16 -4.23 16.46
N ARG A 161 -0.13 -2.92 16.68
CA ARG A 161 -1.21 -1.97 16.38
C ARG A 161 -0.96 -1.25 15.06
N PHE A 162 0.03 -1.70 14.29
CA PHE A 162 0.42 -1.14 12.98
C PHE A 162 0.63 0.36 13.03
N GLU A 163 1.35 0.82 14.03
CA GLU A 163 1.72 2.24 14.19
C GLU A 163 2.62 2.70 13.04
N ASP A 164 3.23 1.78 12.32
CA ASP A 164 4.04 1.99 11.13
C ASP A 164 3.24 2.16 9.83
N GLU A 165 1.93 1.87 9.82
CA GLU A 165 1.14 1.94 8.59
C GLU A 165 1.01 3.39 8.08
N LEU A 166 1.13 3.55 6.75
CA LEU A 166 0.90 4.79 6.03
C LEU A 166 0.24 4.53 4.68
N ALA A 167 -0.38 5.56 4.11
CA ALA A 167 -0.95 5.56 2.77
C ALA A 167 -0.20 6.55 1.85
N LEU A 168 -0.29 6.33 0.54
CA LEU A 168 0.20 7.25 -0.48
C LEU A 168 -1.00 7.90 -1.19
N ILE A 169 -1.02 9.23 -1.24
CA ILE A 169 -2.12 10.00 -1.82
C ILE A 169 -1.62 10.69 -3.09
N LEU A 170 -2.33 10.48 -4.18
CA LEU A 170 -2.10 11.13 -5.46
C LEU A 170 -3.23 12.15 -5.65
N LYS A 171 -2.93 13.44 -5.49
CA LYS A 171 -3.92 14.51 -5.44
C LYS A 171 -3.76 15.46 -6.62
N GLY A 172 -4.78 15.54 -7.45
CA GLY A 172 -4.90 16.49 -8.56
C GLY A 172 -5.99 17.54 -8.34
N GLU A 173 -6.27 18.29 -9.40
CA GLU A 173 -7.32 19.31 -9.41
C GLU A 173 -8.72 18.68 -9.33
N GLU A 174 -8.94 17.54 -10.00
CA GLU A 174 -10.24 16.87 -10.07
C GLU A 174 -10.55 15.96 -8.87
N GLY A 175 -9.58 15.73 -8.00
CA GLY A 175 -9.73 14.87 -6.84
C GLY A 175 -8.45 14.12 -6.46
N MET A 176 -8.60 13.08 -5.66
CA MET A 176 -7.49 12.30 -5.15
C MET A 176 -7.66 10.80 -5.38
N THR A 177 -6.54 10.10 -5.53
CA THR A 177 -6.43 8.64 -5.49
C THR A 177 -5.70 8.24 -4.22
N VAL A 178 -6.23 7.26 -3.49
CA VAL A 178 -5.63 6.69 -2.28
C VAL A 178 -5.02 5.33 -2.61
N LEU A 179 -3.72 5.18 -2.41
CA LEU A 179 -3.03 3.89 -2.46
C LEU A 179 -2.81 3.42 -1.02
N SER A 180 -3.47 2.34 -0.66
CA SER A 180 -3.30 1.65 0.62
C SER A 180 -2.75 0.26 0.38
N ALA A 181 -1.91 -0.25 1.27
CA ALA A 181 -1.32 -1.58 1.09
C ALA A 181 -2.22 -2.68 1.66
N CYS A 182 -2.22 -2.83 2.98
CA CYS A 182 -3.05 -3.84 3.67
C CYS A 182 -4.23 -3.26 4.44
N SER A 183 -4.19 -1.97 4.77
CA SER A 183 -5.21 -1.30 5.60
C SER A 183 -5.44 -1.99 6.94
N HIS A 184 -4.34 -2.36 7.64
CA HIS A 184 -4.46 -3.01 8.95
C HIS A 184 -5.14 -2.14 9.99
N ARG A 185 -4.96 -0.82 9.90
CA ARG A 185 -5.67 0.15 10.76
C ARG A 185 -7.10 0.42 10.31
N GLY A 186 -7.54 -0.24 9.24
CA GLY A 186 -8.88 -0.16 8.65
C GLY A 186 -8.98 0.82 7.49
N ILE A 187 -9.50 0.34 6.35
CA ILE A 187 -9.67 1.20 5.16
C ILE A 187 -10.61 2.37 5.45
N THR A 188 -11.66 2.19 6.24
CA THR A 188 -12.60 3.27 6.59
C THR A 188 -11.95 4.33 7.48
N ASN A 189 -11.04 3.92 8.38
CA ASN A 189 -10.24 4.85 9.19
C ASN A 189 -9.27 5.66 8.32
N ILE A 190 -8.60 5.01 7.37
CA ILE A 190 -7.69 5.65 6.42
C ILE A 190 -8.44 6.70 5.60
N LEU A 191 -9.56 6.33 4.98
CA LEU A 191 -10.34 7.24 4.15
C LEU A 191 -10.92 8.41 4.93
N ARG A 192 -11.40 8.18 6.15
CA ARG A 192 -11.89 9.25 7.01
C ARG A 192 -10.79 10.26 7.34
N SER A 193 -9.59 9.78 7.65
CA SER A 193 -8.45 10.64 7.97
C SER A 193 -8.01 11.45 6.76
N VAL A 194 -7.88 10.80 5.60
CA VAL A 194 -7.49 11.46 4.34
C VAL A 194 -8.53 12.49 3.91
N SER A 195 -9.83 12.15 3.94
CA SER A 195 -10.90 13.08 3.57
C SER A 195 -11.03 14.26 4.54
N SER A 196 -10.72 14.05 5.82
CA SER A 196 -10.67 15.15 6.80
C SER A 196 -9.51 16.11 6.55
N PHE A 197 -8.34 15.58 6.14
CA PHE A 197 -7.17 16.40 5.85
C PHE A 197 -7.33 17.17 4.52
N PHE A 198 -7.80 16.48 3.47
CA PHE A 198 -8.06 17.07 2.16
C PHE A 198 -9.54 17.45 2.01
N TYR A 199 -10.00 18.28 2.90
CA TYR A 199 -11.40 18.72 2.93
C TYR A 199 -11.86 19.25 1.55
N ASN A 200 -13.06 18.82 1.12
CA ASN A 200 -13.65 19.10 -0.19
C ASN A 200 -12.89 18.51 -1.41
N CYS A 201 -11.94 17.60 -1.21
CA CYS A 201 -11.32 16.90 -2.30
C CYS A 201 -12.10 15.62 -2.61
N ARG A 202 -12.56 15.47 -3.86
CA ARG A 202 -13.29 14.27 -4.32
C ARG A 202 -12.38 13.04 -4.27
N LEU A 203 -12.88 11.92 -3.75
CA LEU A 203 -12.20 10.65 -3.82
C LEU A 203 -12.49 9.99 -5.17
N LYS A 204 -11.51 10.00 -6.07
CA LYS A 204 -11.63 9.44 -7.43
C LYS A 204 -11.41 7.94 -7.43
N MET A 205 -10.35 7.49 -6.77
CA MET A 205 -9.97 6.08 -6.81
C MET A 205 -9.34 5.62 -5.49
N ILE A 206 -9.56 4.37 -5.16
CA ILE A 206 -8.82 3.64 -4.14
C ILE A 206 -8.16 2.45 -4.83
N ILE A 207 -6.88 2.18 -4.54
CA ILE A 207 -6.22 0.92 -4.90
C ILE A 207 -5.59 0.35 -3.65
N GLY A 208 -5.89 -0.92 -3.30
CA GLY A 208 -5.24 -1.57 -2.17
C GLY A 208 -5.90 -2.85 -1.69
N GLY A 209 -5.26 -3.43 -0.69
CA GLY A 209 -5.79 -4.50 0.12
C GLY A 209 -6.51 -3.95 1.35
N PHE A 210 -7.55 -4.66 1.79
CA PHE A 210 -8.35 -4.27 2.96
C PHE A 210 -8.26 -5.32 4.07
N HIS A 211 -7.36 -6.26 3.94
CA HIS A 211 -7.07 -7.36 4.89
C HIS A 211 -8.31 -8.17 5.32
N ILE A 212 -9.25 -8.36 4.41
CA ILE A 212 -10.58 -8.94 4.69
C ILE A 212 -10.79 -10.32 4.06
N HIS A 213 -9.75 -10.92 3.49
CA HIS A 213 -9.81 -12.29 3.02
C HIS A 213 -10.34 -13.20 4.11
N ASN A 214 -11.13 -13.82 4.42
CA ASN A 214 -11.71 -14.52 5.59
C ASN A 214 -12.36 -13.64 6.69
N ALA A 215 -12.70 -12.38 6.39
CA ALA A 215 -13.45 -11.56 7.33
C ALA A 215 -14.88 -12.10 7.52
N SER A 216 -15.43 -11.87 8.72
CA SER A 216 -16.82 -12.21 9.01
C SER A 216 -17.79 -11.33 8.20
N PRO A 217 -19.03 -11.80 7.95
CA PRO A 217 -20.04 -10.99 7.29
C PRO A 217 -20.31 -9.64 7.99
N ASP A 218 -20.22 -9.60 9.31
CA ASP A 218 -20.41 -8.37 10.08
C ASP A 218 -19.30 -7.35 9.80
N LYS A 219 -18.04 -7.81 9.68
CA LYS A 219 -16.90 -6.97 9.31
C LYS A 219 -17.03 -6.49 7.87
N ASP A 220 -17.38 -7.35 6.94
CA ASP A 220 -17.66 -6.97 5.54
C ASP A 220 -18.74 -5.88 5.46
N ASN A 221 -19.83 -6.04 6.20
CA ASN A 221 -20.91 -5.06 6.25
C ASN A 221 -20.47 -3.72 6.86
N ALA A 222 -19.66 -3.74 7.92
CA ALA A 222 -19.12 -2.52 8.54
C ALA A 222 -18.26 -1.74 7.55
N ILE A 223 -17.42 -2.43 6.75
CA ILE A 223 -16.60 -1.81 5.71
C ILE A 223 -17.48 -1.27 4.57
N VAL A 224 -18.48 -2.03 4.12
CA VAL A 224 -19.42 -1.55 3.08
C VAL A 224 -20.14 -0.27 3.52
N VAL A 225 -20.58 -0.20 4.77
CA VAL A 225 -21.23 1.00 5.31
C VAL A 225 -20.23 2.17 5.33
N GLY A 226 -19.03 1.96 5.84
CA GLY A 226 -18.02 3.01 5.90
C GLY A 226 -17.54 3.50 4.51
N LEU A 227 -17.47 2.58 3.53
CA LEU A 227 -17.14 2.97 2.15
C LEU A 227 -18.23 3.79 1.48
N LYS A 228 -19.53 3.55 1.80
CA LYS A 228 -20.63 4.36 1.27
C LYS A 228 -20.56 5.82 1.70
N ASP A 229 -20.01 6.10 2.88
CA ASP A 229 -19.82 7.48 3.38
C ASP A 229 -18.70 8.24 2.64
N SER A 230 -17.78 7.50 2.00
CA SER A 230 -16.62 8.04 1.26
C SER A 230 -16.43 7.29 -0.05
N MET A 231 -17.50 7.15 -0.85
CA MET A 231 -17.51 6.33 -2.06
C MET A 231 -16.58 6.91 -3.13
N PRO A 232 -15.59 6.14 -3.62
CA PRO A 232 -14.77 6.56 -4.75
C PRO A 232 -15.52 6.41 -6.08
N ASP A 233 -15.00 7.00 -7.15
CA ASP A 233 -15.49 6.71 -8.50
C ASP A 233 -15.04 5.31 -8.96
N GLU A 234 -13.82 4.88 -8.57
CA GLU A 234 -13.27 3.55 -8.86
C GLU A 234 -12.67 2.90 -7.61
N LEU A 235 -12.90 1.61 -7.44
CA LEU A 235 -12.41 0.79 -6.33
C LEU A 235 -11.54 -0.36 -6.84
N GLY A 236 -10.24 -0.24 -6.74
CA GLY A 236 -9.24 -1.25 -7.07
C GLY A 236 -8.95 -2.17 -5.88
N VAL A 237 -9.55 -3.35 -5.87
CA VAL A 237 -9.36 -4.36 -4.81
C VAL A 237 -8.22 -5.30 -5.18
N CYS A 238 -7.34 -5.62 -4.23
CA CYS A 238 -6.21 -6.53 -4.47
C CYS A 238 -5.64 -7.15 -3.19
N HIS A 239 -4.59 -7.93 -3.36
CA HIS A 239 -3.67 -8.45 -2.34
C HIS A 239 -4.40 -9.16 -1.19
N CYS A 240 -4.34 -8.63 0.02
CA CYS A 240 -4.90 -9.24 1.24
C CYS A 240 -6.44 -9.16 1.34
N SER A 241 -7.11 -8.52 0.39
CA SER A 241 -8.56 -8.64 0.25
C SER A 241 -8.98 -9.98 -0.33
N GLY A 242 -8.23 -10.49 -1.31
CA GLY A 242 -8.56 -11.71 -2.04
C GLY A 242 -9.58 -11.52 -3.18
N VAL A 243 -9.62 -12.50 -4.07
CA VAL A 243 -10.53 -12.49 -5.25
C VAL A 243 -12.00 -12.64 -4.83
N ASP A 244 -12.26 -13.35 -3.73
CA ASP A 244 -13.59 -13.51 -3.14
C ASP A 244 -14.20 -12.18 -2.72
N LYS A 245 -13.43 -11.30 -2.10
CA LYS A 245 -13.89 -9.96 -1.71
C LYS A 245 -13.99 -9.00 -2.89
N TYR A 246 -13.14 -9.14 -3.90
CA TYR A 246 -13.37 -8.46 -5.17
C TYR A 246 -14.73 -8.84 -5.75
N ALA A 247 -15.06 -10.15 -5.85
CA ALA A 247 -16.33 -10.60 -6.35
C ALA A 247 -17.52 -10.09 -5.50
N PHE A 248 -17.35 -10.04 -4.18
CA PHE A 248 -18.33 -9.48 -3.26
C PHE A 248 -18.57 -7.98 -3.55
N PHE A 249 -17.56 -7.14 -3.60
CA PHE A 249 -17.71 -5.72 -3.90
C PHE A 249 -18.24 -5.48 -5.31
N TYR A 250 -17.80 -6.28 -6.31
CA TYR A 250 -18.31 -6.20 -7.67
C TYR A 250 -19.81 -6.51 -7.74
N SER A 251 -20.29 -7.47 -6.95
CA SER A 251 -21.72 -7.77 -6.87
C SER A 251 -22.58 -6.64 -6.29
N LEU A 252 -21.96 -5.77 -5.46
CA LEU A 252 -22.65 -4.63 -4.85
C LEU A 252 -22.61 -3.38 -5.73
N TRP A 253 -21.49 -3.14 -6.46
CA TRP A 253 -21.20 -1.85 -7.07
C TRP A 253 -20.81 -1.93 -8.56
N GLY A 254 -20.80 -3.15 -9.13
CA GLY A 254 -20.59 -3.35 -10.56
C GLY A 254 -19.24 -2.82 -11.08
N ASP A 255 -19.27 -2.20 -12.26
CA ASP A 255 -18.08 -1.82 -13.03
C ASP A 255 -17.20 -0.75 -12.38
N MET A 256 -17.64 -0.09 -11.31
CA MET A 256 -16.76 0.77 -10.52
C MET A 256 -15.69 -0.03 -9.75
N VAL A 257 -15.87 -1.34 -9.56
CA VAL A 257 -14.94 -2.21 -8.86
C VAL A 257 -14.10 -2.99 -9.86
N PHE A 258 -12.79 -2.89 -9.75
CA PHE A 258 -11.87 -3.68 -10.57
C PHE A 258 -10.89 -4.47 -9.69
N TYR A 259 -10.40 -5.60 -10.20
CA TYR A 259 -9.32 -6.34 -9.56
C TYR A 259 -7.97 -5.80 -10.03
N ASN A 260 -7.18 -5.25 -9.10
CA ASN A 260 -5.89 -4.66 -9.42
C ASN A 260 -4.79 -5.74 -9.40
N HIS A 261 -4.69 -6.52 -10.47
CA HIS A 261 -3.73 -7.63 -10.61
C HIS A 261 -2.33 -7.17 -11.05
N THR A 262 -1.33 -8.06 -10.95
CA THR A 262 0.01 -7.83 -11.52
C THR A 262 -0.07 -7.49 -13.01
N GLY A 263 0.51 -6.38 -13.41
CA GLY A 263 0.45 -5.82 -14.77
C GLY A 263 -0.75 -4.92 -15.04
N CYS A 264 -1.62 -4.68 -14.05
CA CYS A 264 -2.67 -3.67 -14.17
C CYS A 264 -2.05 -2.27 -14.29
N VAL A 265 -2.62 -1.45 -15.18
CA VAL A 265 -2.19 -0.06 -15.39
C VAL A 265 -3.40 0.86 -15.26
N LYS A 266 -3.26 1.91 -14.47
CA LYS A 266 -4.25 2.99 -14.33
C LYS A 266 -3.60 4.32 -14.65
N GLU A 267 -4.27 5.13 -15.45
CA GLU A 267 -3.87 6.51 -15.72
C GLU A 267 -4.84 7.47 -15.06
N ILE A 268 -4.31 8.48 -14.40
CA ILE A 268 -5.07 9.53 -13.72
C ILE A 268 -4.49 10.90 -14.04
N GLU A 269 -5.28 11.94 -13.86
CA GLU A 269 -4.81 13.33 -13.94
C GLU A 269 -4.60 13.89 -12.50
N LEU A 270 -3.41 14.49 -12.28
CA LEU A 270 -3.05 15.22 -11.07
C LEU A 270 -3.10 16.73 -11.32
#